data_264f435bfe5d069d1b014c71d9bdfdce
#
_entry.id   264f435bfe5d069d1b014c71d9bdfdce
#
_cell.length_a   1.000
_cell.length_b   1.000
_cell.length_c   1.000
_cell.angle_alpha   90.00
_cell.angle_beta   90.00
_cell.angle_gamma   90.00
#
_symmetry.space_group_name_H-M   'P 1'
#
loop_
_entity.id
_entity.type
_entity.pdbx_description
1 polymer ?
#
loop_
_entity_poly.entity_id
_entity_poly.type
_entity_poly.pdbx_seq_one_letter_code
_entity_poly.pdbx_strand_id
1 'polypeptide(L)'
;MRRAFFLAALALAGCDGAAKEAPAFPPADRPVASIISARWSNEEARDRVNEADKIMDLAGIDPGMTVADIGAGEGYYTIRLSQRVGEKGRVLAQDILPEVRDKLAERVNRERLDNVSVKLGLPGNPMLPAKSFDRVLMVHMYHEITAPYEFLWHLHPALRTGGRVIIVDADQPTQDHGTPPLLLQCEMEAVGYRLVEFQQTAFAGGYLAAYDAGGKRPEPNAIKPCALRKPAR
;
A
#
# COMPACT_ATOMS: atom_id res chain seq x y z
N MET A 1 35.93 57.43 43.92
CA MET A 1 35.95 56.04 43.47
C MET A 1 34.69 55.76 42.64
N ARG A 2 34.81 55.79 41.30
CA ARG A 2 33.66 55.51 40.38
C ARG A 2 33.75 54.05 39.90
N ARG A 3 32.79 53.23 40.23
CA ARG A 3 32.68 51.84 39.73
C ARG A 3 31.91 51.87 38.43
N ALA A 4 32.58 51.46 37.34
CA ALA A 4 31.94 51.20 36.05
C ALA A 4 31.34 49.80 36.03
N PHE A 5 30.02 49.71 35.76
CA PHE A 5 29.35 48.45 35.48
C PHE A 5 29.41 48.20 33.98
N PHE A 6 30.06 47.08 33.59
CA PHE A 6 29.99 46.55 32.23
C PHE A 6 28.76 45.66 32.12
N LEU A 7 27.79 46.06 31.30
CA LEU A 7 26.70 45.19 30.85
C LEU A 7 27.23 44.35 29.69
N ALA A 8 27.34 43.03 29.88
CA ALA A 8 27.53 42.07 28.80
C ALA A 8 26.17 41.76 28.15
N ALA A 9 25.99 42.17 26.90
CA ALA A 9 24.85 41.78 26.10
C ALA A 9 25.06 40.33 25.55
N LEU A 10 24.27 39.36 26.02
CA LEU A 10 24.23 38.04 25.46
C LEU A 10 23.43 38.11 24.17
N ALA A 11 24.07 37.93 23.02
CA ALA A 11 23.41 37.73 21.75
C ALA A 11 22.89 36.25 21.68
N LEU A 12 21.60 36.07 21.77
CA LEU A 12 20.93 34.82 21.47
C LEU A 12 20.96 34.62 19.95
N ALA A 13 21.82 33.76 19.44
CA ALA A 13 21.77 33.27 18.07
C ALA A 13 20.56 32.34 17.95
N GLY A 14 19.48 32.86 17.36
CA GLY A 14 18.35 32.06 16.97
C GLY A 14 18.76 31.09 15.86
N CYS A 15 18.71 29.79 16.14
CA CYS A 15 18.76 28.77 15.09
C CYS A 15 17.39 28.80 14.36
N ASP A 16 17.33 29.55 13.26
CA ASP A 16 16.27 29.39 12.26
C ASP A 16 16.45 28.02 11.57
N GLY A 17 15.98 26.96 12.22
CA GLY A 17 15.70 25.69 11.58
C GLY A 17 14.47 25.87 10.69
N ALA A 18 14.68 26.28 9.44
CA ALA A 18 13.59 26.24 8.45
C ALA A 18 13.03 24.83 8.44
N ALA A 19 11.77 24.66 8.86
CA ALA A 19 11.05 23.42 8.76
C ALA A 19 11.11 22.99 7.28
N LYS A 20 11.73 21.84 7.01
CA LYS A 20 11.84 21.31 5.67
C LYS A 20 10.40 21.10 5.17
N GLU A 21 10.01 21.86 4.17
CA GLU A 21 8.68 21.74 3.57
C GLU A 21 8.43 20.29 3.19
N ALA A 22 7.26 19.75 3.54
CA ALA A 22 6.93 18.37 3.20
C ALA A 22 7.00 18.16 1.68
N PRO A 23 7.50 17.04 1.19
CA PRO A 23 7.64 16.82 -0.24
C PRO A 23 6.27 16.93 -0.91
N ALA A 24 6.17 17.74 -1.95
CA ALA A 24 4.93 17.92 -2.70
C ALA A 24 4.78 16.79 -3.72
N PHE A 25 3.76 15.95 -3.53
CA PHE A 25 3.36 14.92 -4.50
C PHE A 25 2.27 15.47 -5.44
N PRO A 26 2.23 15.06 -6.71
CA PRO A 26 1.13 15.43 -7.58
C PRO A 26 -0.16 14.75 -7.13
N PRO A 27 -1.33 15.40 -7.28
CA PRO A 27 -2.62 14.76 -7.06
C PRO A 27 -2.89 13.69 -8.13
N ALA A 28 -3.78 12.73 -7.81
CA ALA A 28 -4.30 11.81 -8.81
C ALA A 28 -5.18 12.57 -9.82
N ASP A 29 -5.02 12.28 -11.11
CA ASP A 29 -5.90 12.81 -12.18
C ASP A 29 -6.96 11.74 -12.56
N ARG A 30 -7.66 11.26 -11.53
CA ARG A 30 -8.74 10.29 -11.65
C ARG A 30 -9.72 10.41 -10.50
N PRO A 31 -11.00 10.02 -10.69
CA PRO A 31 -11.91 9.82 -9.58
C PRO A 31 -11.39 8.75 -8.61
N VAL A 32 -11.88 8.78 -7.39
CA VAL A 32 -11.55 7.80 -6.35
C VAL A 32 -12.83 7.18 -5.84
N ALA A 33 -12.86 5.85 -5.71
CA ALA A 33 -13.99 5.15 -5.12
C ALA A 33 -14.12 5.47 -3.63
N SER A 34 -15.33 5.36 -3.11
CA SER A 34 -15.54 5.43 -1.66
C SER A 34 -14.88 4.21 -1.00
N ILE A 35 -14.25 4.44 0.15
CA ILE A 35 -13.74 3.37 1.00
C ILE A 35 -14.96 2.55 1.47
N ILE A 36 -14.92 1.25 1.36
CA ILE A 36 -15.94 0.25 1.71
C ILE A 36 -16.83 -0.12 0.52
N SER A 37 -16.48 -1.24 -0.11
CA SER A 37 -17.37 -1.94 -1.03
C SER A 37 -17.91 -3.21 -0.38
N ALA A 38 -19.22 -3.28 -0.15
CA ALA A 38 -19.92 -4.50 0.27
C ALA A 38 -19.78 -5.66 -0.75
N ARG A 39 -19.30 -5.37 -1.96
CA ARG A 39 -19.13 -6.35 -3.05
C ARG A 39 -18.16 -7.48 -2.69
N TRP A 40 -17.15 -7.18 -1.90
CA TRP A 40 -16.06 -8.11 -1.57
C TRP A 40 -16.14 -8.67 -0.14
N SER A 41 -17.22 -8.38 0.61
CA SER A 41 -17.36 -8.78 2.01
C SER A 41 -17.78 -10.23 2.23
N ASN A 42 -18.20 -10.97 1.19
CA ASN A 42 -18.67 -12.35 1.33
C ASN A 42 -17.52 -13.35 1.18
N GLU A 43 -16.91 -13.75 2.31
CA GLU A 43 -15.82 -14.73 2.34
C GLU A 43 -16.21 -16.07 1.73
N GLU A 44 -17.42 -16.58 1.99
CA GLU A 44 -17.87 -17.85 1.44
C GLU A 44 -17.96 -17.85 -0.10
N ALA A 45 -18.36 -16.72 -0.69
CA ALA A 45 -18.41 -16.60 -2.15
C ALA A 45 -17.00 -16.63 -2.74
N ARG A 46 -16.03 -16.04 -2.09
CA ARG A 46 -14.62 -16.03 -2.48
C ARG A 46 -13.98 -17.41 -2.30
N ASP A 47 -14.30 -18.08 -1.20
CA ASP A 47 -13.81 -19.44 -0.91
C ASP A 47 -14.36 -20.48 -1.90
N ARG A 48 -15.62 -20.35 -2.34
CA ARG A 48 -16.19 -21.27 -3.37
C ARG A 48 -15.40 -21.29 -4.67
N VAL A 49 -14.71 -20.22 -5.01
CA VAL A 49 -13.86 -20.14 -6.21
C VAL A 49 -12.37 -20.34 -5.90
N ASN A 50 -12.01 -20.64 -4.65
CA ASN A 50 -10.64 -20.73 -4.14
C ASN A 50 -9.83 -19.47 -4.47
N GLU A 51 -10.42 -18.30 -4.28
CA GLU A 51 -9.80 -17.04 -4.72
C GLU A 51 -8.45 -16.81 -4.07
N ALA A 52 -8.38 -16.87 -2.73
CA ALA A 52 -7.16 -16.55 -2.01
C ALA A 52 -6.01 -17.51 -2.36
N ASP A 53 -6.26 -18.81 -2.42
CA ASP A 53 -5.22 -19.79 -2.77
C ASP A 53 -4.67 -19.54 -4.17
N LYS A 54 -5.54 -19.33 -5.16
CA LYS A 54 -5.13 -19.05 -6.54
C LYS A 54 -4.35 -17.75 -6.66
N ILE A 55 -4.79 -16.69 -5.97
CA ILE A 55 -4.06 -15.41 -5.95
C ILE A 55 -2.72 -15.57 -5.27
N MET A 56 -2.62 -16.28 -4.15
CA MET A 56 -1.36 -16.54 -3.46
C MET A 56 -0.39 -17.37 -4.30
N ASP A 57 -0.91 -18.34 -5.07
CA ASP A 57 -0.11 -19.15 -6.01
C ASP A 57 0.45 -18.27 -7.14
N LEU A 58 -0.40 -17.46 -7.79
CA LEU A 58 0.02 -16.52 -8.83
C LEU A 58 0.98 -15.44 -8.30
N ALA A 59 0.80 -14.98 -7.07
CA ALA A 59 1.70 -14.04 -6.41
C ALA A 59 3.04 -14.66 -5.99
N GLY A 60 3.19 -15.98 -6.08
CA GLY A 60 4.37 -16.72 -5.60
C GLY A 60 4.60 -16.49 -4.11
N ILE A 61 3.54 -16.69 -3.30
CA ILE A 61 3.63 -16.60 -1.84
C ILE A 61 3.92 -17.98 -1.27
N ASP A 62 5.13 -18.14 -0.73
CA ASP A 62 5.65 -19.39 -0.21
C ASP A 62 5.78 -19.37 1.33
N PRO A 63 5.84 -20.56 1.97
CA PRO A 63 6.13 -20.68 3.39
C PRO A 63 7.43 -19.95 3.79
N GLY A 64 7.40 -19.25 4.92
CA GLY A 64 8.52 -18.50 5.46
C GLY A 64 8.63 -17.06 4.95
N MET A 65 7.85 -16.63 3.98
CA MET A 65 7.84 -15.25 3.48
C MET A 65 7.29 -14.24 4.50
N THR A 66 7.73 -12.99 4.36
CA THR A 66 7.13 -11.84 5.04
C THR A 66 6.25 -11.10 4.06
N VAL A 67 4.97 -11.01 4.35
CA VAL A 67 3.95 -10.44 3.46
C VAL A 67 3.22 -9.29 4.15
N ALA A 68 2.92 -8.22 3.41
CA ALA A 68 1.98 -7.18 3.85
C ALA A 68 0.64 -7.37 3.13
N ASP A 69 -0.45 -7.24 3.89
CA ASP A 69 -1.84 -7.20 3.43
C ASP A 69 -2.36 -5.78 3.64
N ILE A 70 -2.47 -5.01 2.57
CA ILE A 70 -2.82 -3.59 2.60
C ILE A 70 -4.30 -3.40 2.25
N GLY A 71 -5.01 -2.61 3.08
CA GLY A 71 -6.47 -2.54 3.01
C GLY A 71 -7.08 -3.87 3.43
N ALA A 72 -6.56 -4.43 4.52
CA ALA A 72 -6.85 -5.81 4.96
C ALA A 72 -8.33 -6.02 5.32
N GLY A 73 -9.07 -4.94 5.62
CA GLY A 73 -10.49 -5.00 5.95
C GLY A 73 -10.77 -5.95 7.12
N GLU A 74 -11.71 -6.87 6.93
CA GLU A 74 -12.07 -7.88 7.94
C GLU A 74 -11.08 -9.05 8.02
N GLY A 75 -10.01 -9.06 7.19
CA GLY A 75 -8.91 -10.02 7.27
C GLY A 75 -9.07 -11.28 6.41
N TYR A 76 -9.87 -11.22 5.33
CA TYR A 76 -10.02 -12.36 4.43
C TYR A 76 -8.67 -12.91 3.93
N TYR A 77 -7.82 -12.06 3.39
CA TYR A 77 -6.47 -12.46 2.99
C TYR A 77 -5.53 -12.64 4.17
N THR A 78 -5.61 -11.79 5.19
CA THR A 78 -4.73 -11.86 6.36
C THR A 78 -4.65 -13.26 6.98
N ILE A 79 -5.83 -13.91 7.18
CA ILE A 79 -5.91 -15.24 7.80
C ILE A 79 -5.30 -16.30 6.88
N ARG A 80 -5.62 -16.26 5.59
CA ARG A 80 -5.14 -17.22 4.60
C ARG A 80 -3.63 -17.05 4.32
N LEU A 81 -3.15 -15.81 4.35
CA LEU A 81 -1.72 -15.50 4.30
C LEU A 81 -0.97 -16.05 5.51
N SER A 82 -1.55 -15.88 6.72
CA SER A 82 -0.97 -16.44 7.95
C SER A 82 -0.73 -17.94 7.84
N GLN A 83 -1.73 -18.67 7.33
CA GLN A 83 -1.65 -20.10 7.11
C GLN A 83 -0.63 -20.46 6.00
N ARG A 84 -0.63 -19.72 4.89
CA ARG A 84 0.25 -19.94 3.73
C ARG A 84 1.72 -19.75 4.08
N VAL A 85 2.06 -18.66 4.77
CA VAL A 85 3.47 -18.40 5.14
C VAL A 85 3.93 -19.22 6.33
N GLY A 86 3.00 -19.73 7.14
CA GLY A 86 3.28 -20.61 8.27
C GLY A 86 4.07 -19.94 9.40
N GLU A 87 4.49 -20.72 10.40
CA GLU A 87 5.11 -20.23 11.64
C GLU A 87 6.40 -19.44 11.42
N LYS A 88 7.17 -19.78 10.37
CA LYS A 88 8.43 -19.10 10.03
C LYS A 88 8.22 -17.81 9.25
N GLY A 89 7.04 -17.64 8.62
CA GLY A 89 6.66 -16.44 7.90
C GLY A 89 6.06 -15.38 8.81
N ARG A 90 5.78 -14.20 8.24
CA ARG A 90 5.14 -13.10 8.96
C ARG A 90 4.14 -12.40 8.04
N VAL A 91 3.02 -11.98 8.61
CA VAL A 91 2.03 -11.15 7.94
C VAL A 91 1.88 -9.83 8.70
N LEU A 92 1.96 -8.72 7.98
CA LEU A 92 1.58 -7.42 8.49
C LEU A 92 0.30 -7.00 7.77
N ALA A 93 -0.81 -7.02 8.49
CA ALA A 93 -2.10 -6.53 8.01
C ALA A 93 -2.24 -5.04 8.34
N GLN A 94 -2.65 -4.24 7.34
CA GLN A 94 -2.75 -2.80 7.50
C GLN A 94 -4.11 -2.31 6.98
N ASP A 95 -4.74 -1.42 7.74
CA ASP A 95 -5.91 -0.66 7.31
C ASP A 95 -5.77 0.79 7.75
N ILE A 96 -6.47 1.72 7.08
CA ILE A 96 -6.43 3.15 7.44
C ILE A 96 -7.58 3.56 8.37
N LEU A 97 -8.61 2.72 8.50
CA LEU A 97 -9.74 2.96 9.40
C LEU A 97 -9.47 2.34 10.77
N PRO A 98 -9.41 3.16 11.85
CA PRO A 98 -9.09 2.64 13.19
C PRO A 98 -10.04 1.53 13.64
N GLU A 99 -11.35 1.67 13.39
CA GLU A 99 -12.38 0.69 13.76
C GLU A 99 -12.24 -0.63 13.00
N VAL A 100 -11.80 -0.60 11.75
CA VAL A 100 -11.53 -1.80 10.94
C VAL A 100 -10.28 -2.50 11.46
N ARG A 101 -9.20 -1.72 11.68
CA ARG A 101 -7.97 -2.23 12.26
C ARG A 101 -8.19 -2.90 13.62
N ASP A 102 -9.02 -2.30 14.50
CA ASP A 102 -9.27 -2.84 15.82
C ASP A 102 -10.05 -4.17 15.76
N LYS A 103 -11.11 -4.23 14.92
CA LYS A 103 -11.85 -5.49 14.66
C LYS A 103 -10.95 -6.59 14.10
N LEU A 104 -10.05 -6.23 13.18
CA LEU A 104 -9.08 -7.18 12.63
C LEU A 104 -8.12 -7.67 13.70
N ALA A 105 -7.62 -6.80 14.57
CA ALA A 105 -6.76 -7.18 15.68
C ALA A 105 -7.47 -8.12 16.67
N GLU A 106 -8.75 -7.89 16.99
CA GLU A 106 -9.56 -8.79 17.78
C GLU A 106 -9.74 -10.16 17.09
N ARG A 107 -9.96 -10.18 15.77
CA ARG A 107 -10.06 -11.43 14.99
C ARG A 107 -8.75 -12.21 15.03
N VAL A 108 -7.62 -11.56 14.78
CA VAL A 108 -6.28 -12.16 14.85
C VAL A 108 -6.00 -12.79 16.21
N ASN A 109 -6.33 -12.08 17.30
CA ASN A 109 -6.19 -12.61 18.67
C ASN A 109 -7.12 -13.80 18.94
N ARG A 110 -8.38 -13.72 18.53
CA ARG A 110 -9.37 -14.79 18.71
C ARG A 110 -8.98 -16.06 17.96
N GLU A 111 -8.41 -15.92 16.75
CA GLU A 111 -7.96 -17.03 15.90
C GLU A 111 -6.52 -17.48 16.22
N ARG A 112 -5.85 -16.83 17.19
CA ARG A 112 -4.49 -17.15 17.66
C ARG A 112 -3.46 -17.17 16.55
N LEU A 113 -3.47 -16.13 15.71
CA LEU A 113 -2.54 -16.01 14.57
C LEU A 113 -1.23 -15.33 15.03
N ASP A 114 -0.35 -16.09 15.66
CA ASP A 114 0.88 -15.56 16.31
C ASP A 114 1.90 -14.98 15.33
N ASN A 115 1.77 -15.27 14.02
CA ASN A 115 2.62 -14.73 12.97
C ASN A 115 2.04 -13.49 12.27
N VAL A 116 0.92 -12.93 12.79
CA VAL A 116 0.25 -11.75 12.25
C VAL A 116 0.42 -10.54 13.16
N SER A 117 0.76 -9.41 12.56
CA SER A 117 0.73 -8.09 13.21
C SER A 117 -0.27 -7.20 12.51
N VAL A 118 -1.07 -6.44 13.26
CA VAL A 118 -2.05 -5.51 12.71
C VAL A 118 -1.63 -4.08 12.97
N LYS A 119 -1.68 -3.22 11.96
CA LYS A 119 -1.18 -1.84 12.03
C LYS A 119 -2.17 -0.85 11.38
N LEU A 120 -2.24 0.34 11.96
CA LEU A 120 -2.90 1.48 11.32
C LEU A 120 -1.93 2.12 10.31
N GLY A 121 -2.41 2.33 9.07
CA GLY A 121 -1.73 3.10 8.04
C GLY A 121 -2.29 4.51 7.92
N LEU A 122 -1.77 5.26 6.94
CA LEU A 122 -2.27 6.58 6.56
C LEU A 122 -2.65 6.56 5.08
N PRO A 123 -3.58 7.42 4.62
CA PRO A 123 -4.01 7.43 3.21
C PRO A 123 -2.86 7.56 2.19
N GLY A 124 -1.85 8.39 2.48
CA GLY A 124 -0.66 8.58 1.63
C GLY A 124 0.56 7.77 2.06
N ASN A 125 0.48 6.97 3.14
CA ASN A 125 1.63 6.24 3.65
C ASN A 125 1.20 4.93 4.34
N PRO A 126 1.52 3.76 3.78
CA PRO A 126 1.19 2.48 4.41
C PRO A 126 1.97 2.21 5.71
N MET A 127 2.94 3.07 6.06
CA MET A 127 3.73 2.98 7.28
C MET A 127 4.50 1.65 7.43
N LEU A 128 4.93 1.09 6.31
CA LEU A 128 5.67 -0.17 6.27
C LEU A 128 7.16 0.02 6.59
N PRO A 129 7.80 -0.91 7.34
CA PRO A 129 9.24 -0.89 7.55
C PRO A 129 10.01 -1.16 6.24
N ALA A 130 11.13 -0.45 6.05
CA ALA A 130 11.95 -0.60 4.86
C ALA A 130 12.58 -2.00 4.76
N LYS A 131 12.75 -2.50 3.52
CA LYS A 131 13.42 -3.77 3.18
C LYS A 131 12.89 -4.98 3.96
N SER A 132 11.59 -5.03 4.17
CA SER A 132 10.99 -6.03 5.06
C SER A 132 10.12 -7.06 4.35
N PHE A 133 9.59 -6.77 3.16
CA PHE A 133 8.57 -7.59 2.56
C PHE A 133 9.03 -8.30 1.28
N ASP A 134 8.70 -9.59 1.20
CA ASP A 134 8.82 -10.40 0.00
C ASP A 134 7.64 -10.15 -0.94
N ARG A 135 6.44 -9.94 -0.37
CA ARG A 135 5.23 -9.56 -1.11
C ARG A 135 4.45 -8.49 -0.35
N VAL A 136 3.85 -7.57 -1.10
CA VAL A 136 2.86 -6.62 -0.59
C VAL A 136 1.61 -6.80 -1.44
N LEU A 137 0.51 -7.21 -0.82
CA LEU A 137 -0.77 -7.42 -1.48
C LEU A 137 -1.66 -6.21 -1.31
N MET A 138 -2.33 -5.83 -2.40
CA MET A 138 -3.44 -4.89 -2.46
C MET A 138 -4.54 -5.53 -3.29
N VAL A 139 -5.61 -5.99 -2.65
CA VAL A 139 -6.68 -6.72 -3.33
C VAL A 139 -7.98 -5.93 -3.23
N HIS A 140 -8.50 -5.49 -4.38
CA HIS A 140 -9.72 -4.70 -4.51
C HIS A 140 -9.74 -3.42 -3.67
N MET A 141 -8.57 -2.74 -3.56
CA MET A 141 -8.47 -1.50 -2.77
C MET A 141 -7.66 -0.38 -3.44
N TYR A 142 -6.88 -0.68 -4.49
CA TYR A 142 -6.01 0.34 -5.10
C TYR A 142 -6.82 1.54 -5.64
N HIS A 143 -8.00 1.30 -6.17
CA HIS A 143 -8.94 2.33 -6.66
C HIS A 143 -9.45 3.29 -5.57
N GLU A 144 -9.28 2.95 -4.29
CA GLU A 144 -9.67 3.78 -3.13
C GLU A 144 -8.54 4.72 -2.68
N ILE A 145 -7.31 4.56 -3.19
CA ILE A 145 -6.17 5.38 -2.78
C ILE A 145 -6.30 6.78 -3.37
N THR A 146 -6.44 7.78 -2.50
CA THR A 146 -6.61 9.19 -2.87
C THR A 146 -5.31 9.86 -3.30
N ALA A 147 -4.17 9.42 -2.77
CA ALA A 147 -2.84 9.95 -3.04
C ALA A 147 -1.89 8.83 -3.54
N PRO A 148 -2.14 8.24 -4.76
CA PRO A 148 -1.45 7.04 -5.20
C PRO A 148 0.06 7.24 -5.34
N TYR A 149 0.53 8.40 -5.79
CA TYR A 149 1.96 8.66 -5.97
C TYR A 149 2.69 8.74 -4.63
N GLU A 150 2.11 9.43 -3.64
CA GLU A 150 2.65 9.51 -2.29
C GLU A 150 2.67 8.13 -1.62
N PHE A 151 1.54 7.40 -1.71
CA PHE A 151 1.41 6.06 -1.16
C PHE A 151 2.43 5.09 -1.74
N LEU A 152 2.51 4.99 -3.07
CA LEU A 152 3.47 4.14 -3.77
C LEU A 152 4.92 4.54 -3.48
N TRP A 153 5.18 5.85 -3.36
CA TRP A 153 6.50 6.36 -3.04
C TRP A 153 6.97 5.92 -1.65
N HIS A 154 6.07 5.96 -0.66
CA HIS A 154 6.35 5.47 0.69
C HIS A 154 6.42 3.94 0.77
N LEU A 155 5.67 3.24 -0.07
CA LEU A 155 5.70 1.78 -0.13
C LEU A 155 6.98 1.25 -0.77
N HIS A 156 7.53 1.93 -1.77
CA HIS A 156 8.67 1.48 -2.56
C HIS A 156 9.87 0.95 -1.72
N PRO A 157 10.34 1.64 -0.67
CA PRO A 157 11.46 1.15 0.13
C PRO A 157 11.13 -0.05 1.02
N ALA A 158 9.87 -0.43 1.16
CA ALA A 158 9.47 -1.55 2.01
C ALA A 158 9.80 -2.92 1.41
N LEU A 159 9.96 -3.00 0.09
CA LEU A 159 10.30 -4.24 -0.59
C LEU A 159 11.75 -4.65 -0.33
N ARG A 160 11.95 -5.94 -0.13
CA ARG A 160 13.27 -6.58 -0.18
C ARG A 160 13.77 -6.68 -1.61
N THR A 161 15.03 -7.01 -1.78
CA THR A 161 15.56 -7.44 -3.09
C THR A 161 14.75 -8.63 -3.60
N GLY A 162 14.16 -8.51 -4.80
CA GLY A 162 13.25 -9.51 -5.36
C GLY A 162 11.82 -9.49 -4.80
N GLY A 163 11.54 -8.55 -3.88
CA GLY A 163 10.19 -8.32 -3.38
C GLY A 163 9.27 -7.72 -4.44
N ARG A 164 7.96 -8.01 -4.35
CA ARG A 164 6.96 -7.55 -5.32
C ARG A 164 5.73 -6.96 -4.65
N VAL A 165 5.16 -5.96 -5.30
CA VAL A 165 3.80 -5.48 -5.05
C VAL A 165 2.86 -6.26 -5.97
N ILE A 166 1.82 -6.83 -5.39
CA ILE A 166 0.78 -7.59 -6.09
C ILE A 166 -0.52 -6.82 -5.96
N ILE A 167 -1.08 -6.43 -7.08
CA ILE A 167 -2.35 -5.72 -7.15
C ILE A 167 -3.35 -6.60 -7.87
N VAL A 168 -4.48 -6.88 -7.21
CA VAL A 168 -5.64 -7.54 -7.80
C VAL A 168 -6.76 -6.54 -7.83
N ASP A 169 -7.28 -6.23 -9.03
CA ASP A 169 -8.34 -5.25 -9.17
C ASP A 169 -9.22 -5.54 -10.39
N ALA A 170 -10.40 -4.92 -10.44
CA ALA A 170 -11.29 -5.00 -11.58
C ALA A 170 -10.82 -4.04 -12.69
N ASP A 171 -10.95 -4.46 -13.97
CA ASP A 171 -10.73 -3.58 -15.11
C ASP A 171 -11.99 -2.73 -15.33
N GLN A 172 -12.14 -1.70 -14.50
CA GLN A 172 -13.27 -0.78 -14.46
C GLN A 172 -12.79 0.64 -14.13
N PRO A 173 -13.59 1.69 -14.41
CA PRO A 173 -13.31 3.03 -13.92
C PRO A 173 -13.16 3.06 -12.40
N THR A 174 -12.25 3.91 -11.91
CA THR A 174 -11.91 3.93 -10.48
C THR A 174 -13.09 4.26 -9.56
N GLN A 175 -14.01 5.11 -9.99
CA GLN A 175 -15.25 5.38 -9.25
C GLN A 175 -16.21 4.18 -9.18
N ASP A 176 -16.01 3.17 -10.04
CA ASP A 176 -16.83 1.96 -10.12
C ASP A 176 -16.13 0.74 -9.47
N HIS A 177 -15.22 1.03 -8.52
CA HIS A 177 -14.45 0.05 -7.75
C HIS A 177 -13.57 -0.87 -8.61
N GLY A 178 -12.73 -0.27 -9.46
CA GLY A 178 -11.70 -0.94 -10.22
C GLY A 178 -10.61 0.03 -10.65
N THR A 179 -9.57 -0.48 -11.28
CA THR A 179 -8.50 0.34 -11.85
C THR A 179 -8.18 -0.16 -13.25
N PRO A 180 -8.36 0.67 -14.31
CA PRO A 180 -7.95 0.25 -15.65
C PRO A 180 -6.46 -0.14 -15.67
N PRO A 181 -6.07 -1.29 -16.26
CA PRO A 181 -4.68 -1.78 -16.21
C PRO A 181 -3.64 -0.78 -16.71
N LEU A 182 -3.95 -0.04 -17.77
CA LEU A 182 -3.03 0.99 -18.30
C LEU A 182 -2.84 2.18 -17.35
N LEU A 183 -3.87 2.55 -16.59
CA LEU A 183 -3.76 3.58 -15.56
C LEU A 183 -2.90 3.08 -14.41
N LEU A 184 -3.17 1.88 -13.90
CA LEU A 184 -2.36 1.26 -12.85
C LEU A 184 -0.89 1.20 -13.26
N GLN A 185 -0.61 0.69 -14.45
CA GLN A 185 0.77 0.59 -14.95
C GLN A 185 1.44 1.96 -14.99
N CYS A 186 0.77 2.99 -15.52
CA CYS A 186 1.31 4.34 -15.58
C CYS A 186 1.62 4.88 -14.16
N GLU A 187 0.69 4.77 -13.20
CA GLU A 187 0.89 5.27 -11.82
C GLU A 187 2.04 4.53 -11.12
N MET A 188 2.16 3.22 -11.30
CA MET A 188 3.26 2.41 -10.76
C MET A 188 4.62 2.81 -11.37
N GLU A 189 4.70 2.90 -12.70
CA GLU A 189 5.93 3.27 -13.41
C GLU A 189 6.38 4.70 -13.09
N ALA A 190 5.44 5.63 -12.92
CA ALA A 190 5.73 7.01 -12.53
C ALA A 190 6.48 7.12 -11.19
N VAL A 191 6.38 6.11 -10.33
CA VAL A 191 7.05 6.05 -9.02
C VAL A 191 8.27 5.11 -9.01
N GLY A 192 8.60 4.50 -10.17
CA GLY A 192 9.80 3.67 -10.31
C GLY A 192 9.57 2.17 -10.11
N TYR A 193 8.33 1.71 -10.17
CA TYR A 193 8.06 0.28 -10.25
C TYR A 193 8.11 -0.19 -11.70
N ARG A 194 8.32 -1.49 -11.90
CA ARG A 194 8.29 -2.15 -13.19
C ARG A 194 7.30 -3.30 -13.18
N LEU A 195 6.46 -3.39 -14.17
CA LEU A 195 5.58 -4.53 -14.36
C LEU A 195 6.43 -5.80 -14.63
N VAL A 196 6.19 -6.85 -13.83
CA VAL A 196 6.86 -8.15 -13.95
C VAL A 196 5.92 -9.20 -14.52
N GLU A 197 4.64 -9.13 -14.13
CA GLU A 197 3.65 -10.12 -14.52
C GLU A 197 2.26 -9.48 -14.59
N PHE A 198 1.46 -9.90 -15.56
CA PHE A 198 0.07 -9.50 -15.69
C PHE A 198 -0.77 -10.71 -16.09
N GLN A 199 -1.83 -11.00 -15.34
CA GLN A 199 -2.74 -12.11 -15.62
C GLN A 199 -4.19 -11.71 -15.43
N GLN A 200 -5.06 -12.19 -16.31
CA GLN A 200 -6.51 -12.09 -16.11
C GLN A 200 -6.94 -13.11 -15.04
N THR A 201 -7.69 -12.62 -14.05
CA THR A 201 -8.15 -13.41 -12.91
C THR A 201 -9.68 -13.30 -12.79
N ALA A 202 -10.40 -13.82 -13.79
CA ALA A 202 -11.87 -13.76 -13.82
C ALA A 202 -12.51 -14.30 -12.53
N PHE A 203 -11.89 -15.29 -11.88
CA PHE A 203 -12.34 -15.86 -10.61
C PHE A 203 -12.24 -14.84 -9.45
N ALA A 204 -11.33 -13.87 -9.53
CA ALA A 204 -11.18 -12.76 -8.59
C ALA A 204 -11.75 -11.44 -9.15
N GLY A 205 -12.56 -11.50 -10.19
CA GLY A 205 -13.31 -10.37 -10.72
C GLY A 205 -12.50 -9.35 -11.52
N GLY A 206 -11.30 -9.71 -12.00
CA GLY A 206 -10.50 -8.76 -12.77
C GLY A 206 -9.14 -9.32 -13.20
N TYR A 207 -8.08 -8.70 -12.77
CA TYR A 207 -6.70 -9.05 -13.12
C TYR A 207 -5.78 -9.04 -11.88
N LEU A 208 -4.63 -9.70 -12.01
CA LEU A 208 -3.48 -9.58 -11.13
C LEU A 208 -2.35 -8.91 -11.90
N ALA A 209 -1.74 -7.90 -11.28
CA ALA A 209 -0.53 -7.26 -11.78
C ALA A 209 0.56 -7.28 -10.69
N ALA A 210 1.73 -7.80 -11.02
CA ALA A 210 2.88 -7.87 -10.12
C ALA A 210 3.96 -6.89 -10.56
N TYR A 211 4.47 -6.11 -9.62
CA TYR A 211 5.49 -5.09 -9.86
C TYR A 211 6.68 -5.29 -8.94
N ASP A 212 7.89 -5.07 -9.44
CA ASP A 212 9.10 -4.93 -8.64
C ASP A 212 9.51 -3.45 -8.47
N ALA A 213 10.34 -3.18 -7.45
CA ALA A 213 10.96 -1.88 -7.22
C ALA A 213 12.28 -1.74 -8.01
N GLY A 214 12.30 -2.20 -9.26
CA GLY A 214 13.52 -2.26 -10.07
C GLY A 214 13.95 -0.94 -10.71
N GLY A 215 13.09 0.05 -10.69
CA GLY A 215 13.38 1.40 -11.15
C GLY A 215 13.90 2.31 -10.03
N LYS A 216 14.55 3.42 -10.43
CA LYS A 216 14.93 4.47 -9.48
C LYS A 216 13.67 5.22 -9.03
N ARG A 217 13.39 5.24 -7.72
CA ARG A 217 12.34 6.09 -7.17
C ARG A 217 12.66 7.55 -7.43
N PRO A 218 11.79 8.32 -8.13
CA PRO A 218 12.02 9.72 -8.42
C PRO A 218 11.88 10.60 -7.17
N GLU A 219 12.36 11.84 -7.25
CA GLU A 219 11.99 12.84 -6.27
C GLU A 219 10.49 13.16 -6.39
N PRO A 220 9.78 13.43 -5.29
CA PRO A 220 8.32 13.64 -5.31
C PRO A 220 7.84 14.66 -6.34
N ASN A 221 8.52 15.80 -6.44
CA ASN A 221 8.21 16.88 -7.37
C ASN A 221 8.54 16.58 -8.85
N ALA A 222 9.27 15.50 -9.10
CA ALA A 222 9.58 15.04 -10.47
C ALA A 222 8.56 14.02 -11.00
N ILE A 223 7.64 13.54 -10.16
CA ILE A 223 6.60 12.60 -10.55
C ILE A 223 5.60 13.32 -11.47
N LYS A 224 5.33 12.74 -12.64
CA LYS A 224 4.32 13.24 -13.57
C LYS A 224 3.04 12.45 -13.39
N PRO A 225 1.90 13.11 -13.12
CA PRO A 225 0.63 12.41 -12.97
C PRO A 225 0.18 11.76 -14.28
N CYS A 226 -0.44 10.62 -14.15
CA CYS A 226 -1.04 9.88 -15.25
C CYS A 226 -2.46 10.41 -15.51
N ALA A 227 -2.73 10.81 -16.74
CA ALA A 227 -4.05 11.20 -17.16
C ALA A 227 -4.82 9.99 -17.70
N LEU A 228 -6.07 9.83 -17.31
CA LEU A 228 -7.01 8.96 -18.02
C LEU A 228 -7.17 9.52 -19.43
N ARG A 229 -6.62 8.85 -20.45
CA ARG A 229 -6.92 9.21 -21.83
C ARG A 229 -8.41 9.01 -22.05
N LYS A 230 -9.14 10.10 -22.31
CA LYS A 230 -10.51 9.98 -22.80
C LYS A 230 -10.45 9.12 -24.06
N PRO A 231 -11.32 8.09 -24.19
CA PRO A 231 -11.41 7.36 -25.45
C PRO A 231 -11.63 8.37 -26.58
N ALA A 232 -10.86 8.24 -27.67
CA ALA A 232 -11.09 9.05 -28.87
C ALA A 232 -12.53 8.81 -29.31
N ARG A 233 -13.28 9.92 -29.45
CA ARG A 233 -14.66 9.89 -29.96
C ARG A 233 -14.68 9.50 -31.42
#